data_7e57a4fd420757ddd6f00c4c83170c82
#
_entry.id   7e57a4fd420757ddd6f00c4c83170c82
#
_cell.length_a   1.000
_cell.length_b   1.000
_cell.length_c   1.000
_cell.angle_alpha   90.00
_cell.angle_beta   90.00
_cell.angle_gamma   90.00
#
_symmetry.space_group_name_H-M   'P 1'
#
loop_
_entity.id
_entity.type
_entity.pdbx_description
1 polymer ?
#
loop_
_entity_poly.entity_id
_entity_poly.type
_entity_poly.pdbx_seq_one_letter_code
_entity_poly.pdbx_strand_id
1 'polypeptide(L)'
;DPSVRQYHLHRDIRAYGTNELLYNESRDLGSIYLKFPDDTPPSVQKEASGGLSVTVTDLLTDSRELTLPVDLVVLVTGMVPRENSRLIEVLKLPVGSDGFFNEIHPKLRPVETVVDGVMIAGCCQSPRTVGESVAAGLAAVAQSAALLKKGYAELEPLVATVDPARCIGSGECLT
;
A
#
# COMPACT_ATOMS: atom_id res chain seq x y z
N ASP A 1 30.60 9.37 -4.86
CA ASP A 1 32.01 9.07 -4.60
C ASP A 1 32.31 7.68 -5.17
N PRO A 2 33.25 7.55 -6.13
CA PRO A 2 33.56 6.26 -6.78
C PRO A 2 34.25 5.24 -5.85
N SER A 3 34.69 5.65 -4.66
CA SER A 3 35.26 4.75 -3.68
C SER A 3 34.20 4.01 -2.83
N VAL A 4 32.95 4.46 -2.86
CA VAL A 4 31.84 3.88 -2.11
C VAL A 4 31.16 2.78 -2.94
N ARG A 5 31.09 1.58 -2.40
CA ARG A 5 30.30 0.48 -2.96
C ARG A 5 28.94 0.44 -2.29
N GLN A 6 27.87 0.43 -3.07
CA GLN A 6 26.50 0.39 -2.58
C GLN A 6 25.83 -0.92 -2.97
N TYR A 7 25.24 -1.59 -1.99
CA TYR A 7 24.45 -2.79 -2.17
C TYR A 7 23.02 -2.51 -1.76
N HIS A 8 22.07 -2.72 -2.65
CA HIS A 8 20.64 -2.59 -2.40
C HIS A 8 20.03 -3.98 -2.28
N LEU A 9 19.76 -4.41 -1.05
CA LEU A 9 19.11 -5.69 -0.77
C LEU A 9 17.60 -5.48 -0.81
N HIS A 10 16.90 -6.21 -1.66
CA HIS A 10 15.47 -5.99 -1.88
C HIS A 10 14.72 -7.29 -2.12
N ARG A 11 13.46 -7.33 -1.79
CA ARG A 11 12.51 -8.34 -2.22
C ARG A 11 11.92 -7.98 -3.57
N ASP A 12 11.46 -6.73 -3.69
CA ASP A 12 10.86 -6.19 -4.88
C ASP A 12 11.23 -4.71 -5.04
N ILE A 13 11.44 -4.27 -6.28
CA ILE A 13 11.70 -2.86 -6.58
C ILE A 13 10.50 -2.32 -7.35
N ARG A 14 9.84 -1.34 -6.77
CA ARG A 14 8.69 -0.67 -7.36
C ARG A 14 9.05 0.74 -7.80
N ALA A 15 10.01 0.84 -8.71
CA ALA A 15 10.29 2.07 -9.40
C ALA A 15 9.30 2.24 -10.56
N TYR A 16 8.50 3.29 -10.55
CA TYR A 16 7.53 3.60 -11.59
C TYR A 16 7.59 5.08 -12.00
N GLY A 17 7.13 5.37 -13.20
CA GLY A 17 7.19 6.71 -13.77
C GLY A 17 8.63 7.21 -13.90
N THR A 18 8.90 8.43 -13.51
CA THR A 18 10.23 9.04 -13.57
C THR A 18 11.25 8.42 -12.61
N ASN A 19 10.79 7.68 -11.60
CA ASN A 19 11.68 7.01 -10.64
C ASN A 19 12.45 5.85 -11.28
N GLU A 20 11.93 5.27 -12.36
CA GLU A 20 12.64 4.22 -13.11
C GLU A 20 13.94 4.74 -13.71
N LEU A 21 13.98 6.00 -14.11
CA LEU A 21 15.19 6.64 -14.62
C LEU A 21 16.28 6.71 -13.53
N LEU A 22 15.90 7.03 -12.30
CA LEU A 22 16.81 7.06 -11.16
C LEU A 22 17.35 5.67 -10.82
N TYR A 23 16.53 4.64 -10.94
CA TYR A 23 16.95 3.25 -10.75
C TYR A 23 18.01 2.87 -11.79
N ASN A 24 17.78 3.17 -13.06
CA ASN A 24 18.73 2.91 -14.13
C ASN A 24 20.04 3.69 -13.91
N GLU A 25 19.95 4.98 -13.62
CA GLU A 25 21.11 5.82 -13.34
C GLU A 25 21.95 5.27 -12.17
N SER A 26 21.32 4.82 -11.09
CA SER A 26 22.04 4.27 -9.94
C SER A 26 22.80 2.98 -10.29
N ARG A 27 22.25 2.14 -11.18
CA ARG A 27 22.93 0.96 -11.69
C ARG A 27 24.10 1.32 -12.59
N ASP A 28 23.94 2.30 -13.47
CA ASP A 28 25.00 2.79 -14.34
C ASP A 28 26.16 3.41 -13.53
N LEU A 29 25.86 3.98 -12.37
CA LEU A 29 26.85 4.48 -11.42
C LEU A 29 27.49 3.37 -10.55
N GLY A 30 27.14 2.11 -10.75
CA GLY A 30 27.77 0.95 -10.12
C GLY A 30 27.08 0.44 -8.85
N SER A 31 25.86 0.88 -8.54
CA SER A 31 25.06 0.28 -7.46
C SER A 31 24.69 -1.17 -7.77
N ILE A 32 24.87 -2.05 -6.80
CA ILE A 32 24.60 -3.49 -6.92
C ILE A 32 23.26 -3.80 -6.26
N TYR A 33 22.37 -4.46 -6.99
CA TYR A 33 21.04 -4.85 -6.52
C TYR A 33 20.99 -6.37 -6.33
N LEU A 34 20.68 -6.81 -5.11
CA LEU A 34 20.60 -8.22 -4.73
C LEU A 34 19.17 -8.52 -4.28
N LYS A 35 18.53 -9.49 -4.94
CA LYS A 35 17.16 -9.88 -4.65
C LYS A 35 17.13 -11.08 -3.74
N PHE A 36 16.55 -10.93 -2.55
CA PHE A 36 16.41 -12.01 -1.58
C PHE A 36 14.97 -12.54 -1.52
N PRO A 37 14.76 -13.83 -1.11
CA PRO A 37 13.44 -14.42 -0.95
C PRO A 37 12.71 -13.88 0.28
N ASP A 38 11.37 -13.92 0.26
CA ASP A 38 10.53 -13.36 1.33
C ASP A 38 10.73 -14.04 2.69
N ASP A 39 11.02 -15.32 2.67
CA ASP A 39 11.19 -16.18 3.84
C ASP A 39 12.62 -16.16 4.42
N THR A 40 13.56 -15.57 3.69
CA THR A 40 14.99 -15.57 4.08
C THR A 40 15.54 -14.14 4.06
N PRO A 41 15.14 -13.28 5.01
CA PRO A 41 15.63 -11.91 5.06
C PRO A 41 17.14 -11.84 5.34
N PRO A 42 17.85 -10.81 4.87
CA PRO A 42 19.25 -10.61 5.17
C PRO A 42 19.52 -10.54 6.67
N SER A 43 20.64 -11.10 7.11
CA SER A 43 21.11 -11.02 8.47
C SER A 43 22.28 -10.05 8.59
N VAL A 44 22.36 -9.30 9.70
CA VAL A 44 23.45 -8.37 9.99
C VAL A 44 24.16 -8.81 11.23
N GLN A 45 25.48 -8.93 11.16
CA GLN A 45 26.32 -9.33 12.28
C GLN A 45 27.44 -8.31 12.49
N LYS A 46 27.80 -8.12 13.77
CA LYS A 46 28.97 -7.34 14.14
C LYS A 46 30.16 -8.27 14.24
N GLU A 47 31.18 -7.97 13.48
CA GLU A 47 32.44 -8.73 13.50
C GLU A 47 33.24 -8.44 14.75
N ALA A 48 34.04 -9.41 15.19
CA ALA A 48 34.95 -9.26 16.35
C ALA A 48 35.97 -8.14 16.12
N SER A 49 36.31 -7.85 14.88
CA SER A 49 37.22 -6.77 14.46
C SER A 49 36.59 -5.36 14.55
N GLY A 50 35.26 -5.28 14.84
CA GLY A 50 34.52 -4.02 14.92
C GLY A 50 33.78 -3.62 13.62
N GLY A 51 33.96 -4.35 12.52
CA GLY A 51 33.21 -4.18 11.28
C GLY A 51 31.79 -4.77 11.32
N LEU A 52 31.06 -4.60 10.23
CA LEU A 52 29.75 -5.24 10.02
C LEU A 52 29.84 -6.21 8.85
N SER A 53 29.10 -7.31 8.92
CA SER A 53 28.87 -8.21 7.81
C SER A 53 27.36 -8.38 7.59
N VAL A 54 26.97 -8.43 6.31
CA VAL A 54 25.61 -8.70 5.89
C VAL A 54 25.58 -9.98 5.09
N THR A 55 24.83 -10.97 5.54
CA THR A 55 24.61 -12.22 4.81
C THR A 55 23.25 -12.19 4.13
N VAL A 56 23.22 -12.49 2.85
CA VAL A 56 22.03 -12.48 2.00
C VAL A 56 22.06 -13.64 1.01
N THR A 57 20.91 -14.29 0.82
CA THR A 57 20.72 -15.27 -0.28
C THR A 57 20.22 -14.51 -1.50
N ASP A 58 21.01 -14.50 -2.58
CA ASP A 58 20.61 -13.80 -3.80
C ASP A 58 19.96 -14.75 -4.80
N LEU A 59 18.69 -14.47 -5.12
CA LEU A 59 17.90 -15.26 -6.07
C LEU A 59 18.44 -15.22 -7.50
N LEU A 60 19.15 -14.16 -7.87
CA LEU A 60 19.66 -13.98 -9.23
C LEU A 60 20.98 -14.72 -9.47
N THR A 61 21.64 -15.19 -8.43
CA THR A 61 22.86 -15.97 -8.50
C THR A 61 22.65 -17.45 -8.11
N ASP A 62 21.52 -18.02 -8.51
CA ASP A 62 21.16 -19.40 -8.23
C ASP A 62 21.01 -19.69 -6.72
N SER A 63 20.41 -18.75 -6.01
CA SER A 63 20.18 -18.79 -4.55
C SER A 63 21.46 -19.00 -3.73
N ARG A 64 22.56 -18.42 -4.16
CA ARG A 64 23.81 -18.43 -3.41
C ARG A 64 23.75 -17.51 -2.22
N GLU A 65 24.30 -17.96 -1.11
CA GLU A 65 24.54 -17.13 0.05
C GLU A 65 25.80 -16.28 -0.15
N LEU A 66 25.64 -14.97 0.03
CA LEU A 66 26.71 -13.99 -0.08
C LEU A 66 26.91 -13.31 1.28
N THR A 67 28.16 -13.25 1.73
CA THR A 67 28.53 -12.47 2.91
C THR A 67 29.30 -11.23 2.46
N LEU A 68 28.75 -10.07 2.78
CA LEU A 68 29.26 -8.77 2.37
C LEU A 68 29.86 -8.04 3.59
N PRO A 69 31.16 -7.79 3.63
CA PRO A 69 31.74 -6.87 4.62
C PRO A 69 31.29 -5.44 4.27
N VAL A 70 30.77 -4.71 5.27
CA VAL A 70 30.25 -3.36 5.08
C VAL A 70 30.61 -2.45 6.26
N ASP A 71 30.73 -1.15 5.99
CA ASP A 71 31.01 -0.15 7.01
C ASP A 71 29.73 0.45 7.60
N LEU A 72 28.65 0.45 6.80
CA LEU A 72 27.36 1.04 7.18
C LEU A 72 26.21 0.21 6.62
N VAL A 73 25.20 -0.02 7.45
CA VAL A 73 23.92 -0.60 7.05
C VAL A 73 22.83 0.44 7.23
N VAL A 74 22.09 0.72 6.15
CA VAL A 74 20.94 1.63 6.16
C VAL A 74 19.67 0.81 6.06
N LEU A 75 18.83 0.87 7.10
CA LEU A 75 17.53 0.20 7.10
C LEU A 75 16.49 1.09 6.40
N VAL A 76 16.01 0.65 5.25
CA VAL A 76 14.90 1.30 4.54
C VAL A 76 13.59 0.74 5.08
N THR A 77 13.08 1.36 6.15
CA THR A 77 11.84 0.93 6.80
C THR A 77 10.62 1.32 5.98
N GLY A 78 9.65 0.41 5.87
CA GLY A 78 8.37 0.65 5.21
C GLY A 78 7.34 1.28 6.13
N MET A 79 6.19 1.63 5.55
CA MET A 79 5.01 2.06 6.30
C MET A 79 4.11 0.86 6.56
N VAL A 80 3.60 0.76 7.79
CA VAL A 80 2.58 -0.20 8.17
C VAL A 80 1.32 0.55 8.62
N PRO A 81 0.12 0.01 8.39
CA PRO A 81 -1.11 0.65 8.85
C PRO A 81 -1.18 0.63 10.37
N ARG A 82 -1.87 1.62 10.93
CA ARG A 82 -2.21 1.60 12.35
C ARG A 82 -3.28 0.55 12.62
N GLU A 83 -3.39 0.16 13.89
CA GLU A 83 -4.55 -0.58 14.37
C GLU A 83 -5.83 0.28 14.22
N ASN A 84 -6.74 -0.17 13.36
CA ASN A 84 -7.95 0.54 12.97
C ASN A 84 -9.21 -0.32 13.11
N SER A 85 -9.18 -1.42 13.86
CA SER A 85 -10.28 -2.38 13.98
C SER A 85 -11.62 -1.73 14.32
N ARG A 86 -11.62 -0.75 15.22
CA ARG A 86 -12.85 -0.02 15.57
C ARG A 86 -13.42 0.77 14.39
N LEU A 87 -12.55 1.41 13.59
CA LEU A 87 -12.99 2.17 12.42
C LEU A 87 -13.52 1.25 11.32
N ILE A 88 -12.82 0.13 11.12
CA ILE A 88 -13.23 -0.93 10.20
C ILE A 88 -14.61 -1.46 10.57
N GLU A 89 -14.83 -1.76 11.85
CA GLU A 89 -16.09 -2.29 12.35
C GLU A 89 -17.24 -1.31 12.19
N VAL A 90 -17.04 -0.04 12.57
CA VAL A 90 -18.09 1.00 12.53
C VAL A 90 -18.46 1.38 11.11
N LEU A 91 -17.47 1.56 10.22
CA LEU A 91 -17.68 2.01 8.85
C LEU A 91 -17.75 0.86 7.84
N LYS A 92 -17.55 -0.40 8.27
CA LYS A 92 -17.54 -1.59 7.40
C LYS A 92 -16.58 -1.46 6.20
N LEU A 93 -15.43 -0.83 6.44
CA LEU A 93 -14.44 -0.58 5.39
C LEU A 93 -13.70 -1.87 5.00
N PRO A 94 -13.53 -2.14 3.70
CA PRO A 94 -12.71 -3.24 3.24
C PRO A 94 -11.21 -2.96 3.47
N VAL A 95 -10.49 -4.00 3.86
CA VAL A 95 -9.05 -3.94 4.15
C VAL A 95 -8.34 -4.98 3.28
N GLY A 96 -7.21 -4.59 2.71
CA GLY A 96 -6.35 -5.49 1.96
C GLY A 96 -5.59 -6.48 2.85
N SER A 97 -4.93 -7.46 2.24
CA SER A 97 -4.05 -8.40 2.94
C SER A 97 -2.85 -7.74 3.61
N ASP A 98 -2.53 -6.51 3.20
CA ASP A 98 -1.49 -5.65 3.74
C ASP A 98 -1.97 -4.77 4.92
N GLY A 99 -3.25 -4.84 5.26
CA GLY A 99 -3.87 -4.10 6.35
C GLY A 99 -4.31 -2.67 6.01
N PHE A 100 -4.09 -2.19 4.79
CA PHE A 100 -4.55 -0.87 4.35
C PHE A 100 -6.01 -0.90 3.86
N PHE A 101 -6.68 0.24 3.92
CA PHE A 101 -8.04 0.37 3.38
C PHE A 101 -8.05 0.29 1.86
N ASN A 102 -9.04 -0.40 1.33
CA ASN A 102 -9.20 -0.54 -0.12
C ASN A 102 -10.21 0.46 -0.67
N GLU A 103 -9.85 1.07 -1.78
CA GLU A 103 -10.77 1.78 -2.67
C GLU A 103 -11.59 0.79 -3.51
N ILE A 104 -12.69 1.30 -4.12
CA ILE A 104 -13.52 0.49 -5.00
C ILE A 104 -12.74 0.04 -6.24
N HIS A 105 -11.98 0.95 -6.83
CA HIS A 105 -11.18 0.66 -8.02
C HIS A 105 -10.00 1.62 -8.15
N PRO A 106 -8.75 1.12 -8.24
CA PRO A 106 -7.55 1.95 -8.16
C PRO A 106 -7.41 3.00 -9.28
N LYS A 107 -8.04 2.78 -10.43
CA LYS A 107 -7.98 3.71 -11.57
C LYS A 107 -9.24 4.54 -11.76
N LEU A 108 -10.41 3.95 -11.55
CA LEU A 108 -11.69 4.59 -11.88
C LEU A 108 -12.33 5.30 -10.68
N ARG A 109 -12.13 4.76 -9.47
CA ARG A 109 -12.67 5.28 -8.21
C ARG A 109 -11.61 5.22 -7.10
N PRO A 110 -10.51 5.97 -7.25
CA PRO A 110 -9.29 5.77 -6.45
C PRO A 110 -9.37 6.29 -5.02
N VAL A 111 -10.40 7.02 -4.66
CA VAL A 111 -10.60 7.60 -3.31
C VAL A 111 -11.94 7.22 -2.68
N GLU A 112 -12.76 6.49 -3.39
CA GLU A 112 -14.09 6.11 -2.93
C GLU A 112 -14.05 4.71 -2.34
N THR A 113 -14.81 4.50 -1.28
CA THR A 113 -15.01 3.18 -0.67
C THR A 113 -16.32 2.57 -1.11
N VAL A 114 -16.53 1.29 -0.80
CA VAL A 114 -17.81 0.61 -1.00
C VAL A 114 -18.94 1.18 -0.14
N VAL A 115 -18.61 2.04 0.81
CA VAL A 115 -19.57 2.73 1.68
C VAL A 115 -19.80 4.13 1.13
N ASP A 116 -21.00 4.40 0.67
CA ASP A 116 -21.36 5.70 0.10
C ASP A 116 -21.10 6.84 1.08
N GLY A 117 -20.48 7.92 0.58
CA GLY A 117 -20.13 9.08 1.37
C GLY A 117 -18.85 8.94 2.21
N VAL A 118 -18.21 7.77 2.21
CA VAL A 118 -16.91 7.55 2.85
C VAL A 118 -15.80 7.54 1.82
N MET A 119 -14.90 8.52 1.94
CA MET A 119 -13.72 8.65 1.08
C MET A 119 -12.47 8.29 1.87
N ILE A 120 -11.47 7.77 1.17
CA ILE A 120 -10.14 7.48 1.72
C ILE A 120 -9.08 8.20 0.90
N ALA A 121 -8.04 8.70 1.56
CA ALA A 121 -6.97 9.42 0.88
C ALA A 121 -5.64 9.32 1.65
N GLY A 122 -4.53 9.36 0.91
CA GLY A 122 -3.19 9.34 1.50
C GLY A 122 -2.76 7.97 2.02
N CYS A 123 -1.94 7.96 3.07
CA CYS A 123 -1.29 6.76 3.59
C CYS A 123 -2.24 5.75 4.27
N CYS A 124 -3.53 6.03 4.36
CA CYS A 124 -4.49 5.02 4.82
C CYS A 124 -4.81 3.95 3.77
N GLN A 125 -4.52 4.22 2.48
CA GLN A 125 -4.74 3.29 1.38
C GLN A 125 -3.50 2.42 1.08
N SER A 126 -2.32 3.00 1.19
CA SER A 126 -1.02 2.35 0.94
C SER A 126 0.12 3.29 1.34
N PRO A 127 1.37 2.81 1.39
CA PRO A 127 2.52 3.71 1.45
C PRO A 127 2.51 4.68 0.27
N ARG A 128 2.53 5.99 0.55
CA ARG A 128 2.46 7.06 -0.45
C ARG A 128 3.43 8.20 -0.14
N THR A 129 3.91 8.84 -1.18
CA THR A 129 4.65 10.09 -1.07
C THR A 129 3.74 11.24 -0.65
N VAL A 130 4.33 12.36 -0.24
CA VAL A 130 3.57 13.58 0.10
C VAL A 130 2.75 14.07 -1.10
N GLY A 131 3.34 14.08 -2.31
CA GLY A 131 2.63 14.50 -3.53
C GLY A 131 1.41 13.63 -3.84
N GLU A 132 1.55 12.32 -3.76
CA GLU A 132 0.45 11.37 -3.95
C GLU A 132 -0.64 11.53 -2.88
N SER A 133 -0.24 11.77 -1.63
CA SER A 133 -1.19 12.00 -0.53
C SER A 133 -2.00 13.28 -0.73
N VAL A 134 -1.35 14.36 -1.17
CA VAL A 134 -2.02 15.63 -1.51
C VAL A 134 -2.97 15.44 -2.70
N ALA A 135 -2.53 14.76 -3.75
CA ALA A 135 -3.37 14.49 -4.93
C ALA A 135 -4.62 13.65 -4.54
N ALA A 136 -4.44 12.62 -3.71
CA ALA A 136 -5.55 11.81 -3.20
C ALA A 136 -6.52 12.65 -2.35
N GLY A 137 -5.99 13.54 -1.49
CA GLY A 137 -6.82 14.46 -0.70
C GLY A 137 -7.67 15.39 -1.57
N LEU A 138 -7.06 16.00 -2.61
CA LEU A 138 -7.78 16.84 -3.56
C LEU A 138 -8.83 16.06 -4.34
N ALA A 139 -8.54 14.83 -4.73
CA ALA A 139 -9.51 13.95 -5.40
C ALA A 139 -10.70 13.63 -4.48
N ALA A 140 -10.46 13.31 -3.20
CA ALA A 140 -11.52 13.07 -2.22
C ALA A 140 -12.41 14.30 -2.01
N VAL A 141 -11.81 15.49 -1.94
CA VAL A 141 -12.56 16.76 -1.86
C VAL A 141 -13.41 16.97 -3.12
N ALA A 142 -12.86 16.73 -4.31
CA ALA A 142 -13.59 16.88 -5.57
C ALA A 142 -14.82 15.95 -5.63
N GLN A 143 -14.67 14.69 -5.26
CA GLN A 143 -15.77 13.71 -5.20
C GLN A 143 -16.82 14.10 -4.15
N SER A 144 -16.39 14.47 -2.95
CA SER A 144 -17.29 14.94 -1.90
C SER A 144 -18.05 16.20 -2.31
N ALA A 145 -17.37 17.15 -2.96
CA ALA A 145 -17.98 18.39 -3.43
C ALA A 145 -19.06 18.14 -4.52
N ALA A 146 -18.88 17.15 -5.39
CA ALA A 146 -19.87 16.78 -6.39
C ALA A 146 -21.19 16.35 -5.72
N LEU A 147 -21.11 15.50 -4.69
CA LEU A 147 -22.26 15.06 -3.92
C LEU A 147 -22.92 16.22 -3.14
N LEU A 148 -22.08 17.00 -2.41
CA LEU A 148 -22.57 18.11 -1.57
C LEU A 148 -23.22 19.24 -2.39
N LYS A 149 -22.66 19.56 -3.59
CA LYS A 149 -23.27 20.56 -4.49
C LYS A 149 -24.60 20.11 -5.06
N LYS A 150 -24.78 18.81 -5.27
CA LYS A 150 -26.04 18.24 -5.75
C LYS A 150 -27.15 18.36 -4.69
N GLY A 151 -26.77 18.34 -3.40
CA GLY A 151 -27.69 18.49 -2.28
C GLY A 151 -28.58 17.27 -1.99
N TYR A 152 -28.44 16.21 -2.77
CA TYR A 152 -29.14 14.94 -2.59
C TYR A 152 -28.30 13.77 -3.12
N ALA A 153 -28.51 12.58 -2.58
CA ALA A 153 -27.96 11.34 -3.09
C ALA A 153 -29.03 10.59 -3.88
N GLU A 154 -28.67 10.11 -5.06
CA GLU A 154 -29.50 9.18 -5.81
C GLU A 154 -29.22 7.78 -5.29
N LEU A 155 -30.24 7.16 -4.68
CA LEU A 155 -30.19 5.78 -4.24
C LEU A 155 -30.62 4.87 -5.40
N GLU A 156 -30.23 3.60 -5.33
CA GLU A 156 -30.68 2.63 -6.31
C GLU A 156 -32.21 2.54 -6.33
N PRO A 157 -32.83 2.57 -7.52
CA PRO A 157 -34.30 2.61 -7.64
C PRO A 157 -34.97 1.28 -7.28
N LEU A 158 -34.21 0.18 -7.22
CA LEU A 158 -34.75 -1.14 -6.94
C LEU A 158 -34.77 -1.40 -5.42
N VAL A 159 -35.82 -0.96 -4.80
CA VAL A 159 -36.09 -1.22 -3.37
C VAL A 159 -37.27 -2.18 -3.25
N ALA A 160 -37.11 -3.21 -2.41
CA ALA A 160 -38.21 -4.08 -2.09
C ALA A 160 -39.32 -3.29 -1.37
N THR A 161 -40.53 -3.30 -1.91
CA THR A 161 -41.68 -2.63 -1.32
C THR A 161 -42.75 -3.65 -0.98
N VAL A 162 -43.39 -3.47 0.17
CA VAL A 162 -44.52 -4.28 0.58
C VAL A 162 -45.81 -3.62 0.06
N ASP A 163 -46.60 -4.35 -0.73
CA ASP A 163 -47.94 -3.92 -1.11
C ASP A 163 -48.90 -4.24 0.03
N PRO A 164 -49.45 -3.22 0.72
CA PRO A 164 -50.33 -3.43 1.88
C PRO A 164 -51.60 -4.20 1.52
N ALA A 165 -52.11 -4.09 0.28
CA ALA A 165 -53.29 -4.78 -0.19
C ALA A 165 -53.07 -6.28 -0.38
N ARG A 166 -51.81 -6.70 -0.59
CA ARG A 166 -51.40 -8.09 -0.81
C ARG A 166 -50.70 -8.72 0.36
N CYS A 167 -50.40 -7.93 1.39
CA CYS A 167 -49.70 -8.37 2.59
C CYS A 167 -50.62 -9.22 3.46
N ILE A 168 -50.22 -10.46 3.73
CA ILE A 168 -50.95 -11.37 4.63
C ILE A 168 -50.44 -11.31 6.08
N GLY A 169 -49.46 -10.46 6.38
CA GLY A 169 -48.95 -10.27 7.75
C GLY A 169 -48.09 -11.43 8.27
N SER A 170 -47.52 -12.28 7.41
CA SER A 170 -46.70 -13.43 7.82
C SER A 170 -45.41 -13.04 8.55
N GLY A 171 -44.88 -11.83 8.37
CA GLY A 171 -43.65 -11.36 9.00
C GLY A 171 -42.35 -11.91 8.36
N GLU A 172 -42.41 -12.76 7.34
CA GLU A 172 -41.23 -13.36 6.69
C GLU A 172 -40.31 -12.34 6.03
N CYS A 173 -40.81 -11.13 5.73
CA CYS A 173 -40.02 -10.05 5.20
C CYS A 173 -39.21 -9.27 6.26
N LEU A 174 -39.31 -9.62 7.54
CA LEU A 174 -38.63 -8.99 8.67
C LEU A 174 -37.40 -9.78 9.14
N THR A 175 -37.13 -10.95 8.55
CA THR A 175 -35.97 -11.80 8.85
C THR A 175 -34.83 -11.59 7.81
#